data_6eadf80e655d58f6710077b78f5617b7
#
_entry.id   6eadf80e655d58f6710077b78f5617b7
#
_cell.length_a   1.000
_cell.length_b   1.000
_cell.length_c   1.000
_cell.angle_alpha   90.00
_cell.angle_beta   90.00
_cell.angle_gamma   90.00
#
_symmetry.space_group_name_H-M   'P 1'
#
loop_
_entity.id
_entity.type
_entity.pdbx_description
1 polymer ?
#
loop_
_entity_poly.entity_id
_entity_poly.type
_entity_poly.pdbx_seq_one_letter_code
_entity_poly.pdbx_strand_id
1 'polypeptide(L)' 'MREYIATFHTHLSALMTSRALMALGVRAQMMPVPRTLSSSCGTCVRYFSEAPNLDAMDVDVEGVYEKINSEDYTLLMENK' A
#
# COMPACT_ATOMS: atom_id res chain seq x y z
N MET A 1 -5.37 -13.64 7.23
CA MET A 1 -5.25 -12.60 6.20
C MET A 1 -3.83 -12.14 6.06
N ARG A 2 -3.48 -11.71 4.85
CA ARG A 2 -2.16 -11.16 4.58
C ARG A 2 -2.15 -9.67 4.80
N GLU A 3 -0.98 -9.15 5.17
CA GLU A 3 -0.80 -7.72 5.39
C GLU A 3 0.01 -7.14 4.25
N TYR A 4 -0.47 -6.04 3.68
CA TYR A 4 0.17 -5.36 2.55
C TYR A 4 0.47 -3.91 2.87
N ILE A 5 1.49 -3.37 2.20
CA ILE A 5 1.84 -1.95 2.24
C ILE A 5 1.94 -1.47 0.81
N ALA A 6 1.20 -0.42 0.47
CA ALA A 6 1.30 0.24 -0.83
C ALA A 6 1.91 1.62 -0.63
N THR A 7 2.93 1.95 -1.42
CA THR A 7 3.59 3.25 -1.37
C THR A 7 3.21 4.08 -2.60
N PHE A 8 3.25 5.41 -2.47
CA PHE A 8 2.68 6.31 -3.47
C PHE A 8 3.59 7.51 -3.73
N HIS A 9 3.45 8.12 -4.92
CA HIS A 9 4.16 9.35 -5.27
C HIS A 9 3.54 10.57 -4.59
N THR A 10 2.24 10.54 -4.30
CA THR A 10 1.53 11.67 -3.68
C THR A 10 0.64 11.21 -2.54
N HIS A 11 0.37 12.13 -1.62
CA HIS A 11 -0.54 11.88 -0.51
C HIS A 11 -1.98 11.65 -1.02
N LEU A 12 -2.38 12.38 -2.05
CA LEU A 12 -3.72 12.22 -2.65
C LEU A 12 -3.90 10.81 -3.20
N SER A 13 -2.88 10.27 -3.86
CA SER A 13 -2.93 8.92 -4.40
C SER A 13 -3.13 7.88 -3.29
N ALA A 14 -2.44 8.06 -2.16
CA ALA A 14 -2.61 7.20 -0.99
C ALA A 14 -4.06 7.26 -0.47
N LEU A 15 -4.61 8.48 -0.37
CA LEU A 15 -5.99 8.67 0.09
C LEU A 15 -6.98 8.00 -0.85
N MET A 16 -6.83 8.18 -2.15
CA MET A 16 -7.72 7.58 -3.16
C MET A 16 -7.70 6.06 -3.10
N THR A 17 -6.50 5.49 -2.96
CA THR A 17 -6.36 4.03 -2.86
C THR A 17 -6.96 3.50 -1.57
N SER A 18 -6.74 4.20 -0.45
CA SER A 18 -7.33 3.82 0.84
C SER A 18 -8.85 3.73 0.73
N ARG A 19 -9.48 4.73 0.09
CA ARG A 19 -10.93 4.76 -0.11
C ARG A 19 -11.40 3.65 -1.03
N ALA A 20 -10.67 3.37 -2.10
CA ALA A 20 -11.02 2.29 -3.03
C ALA A 20 -10.99 0.94 -2.33
N LEU A 21 -9.97 0.70 -1.50
CA LEU A 21 -9.86 -0.53 -0.74
C LEU A 21 -11.01 -0.67 0.27
N MET A 22 -11.34 0.41 0.97
CA MET A 22 -12.47 0.39 1.92
C MET A 22 -13.79 0.12 1.22
N ALA A 23 -13.97 0.63 0.02
CA ALA A 23 -15.17 0.35 -0.77
C ALA A 23 -15.30 -1.12 -1.15
N LEU A 24 -14.19 -1.86 -1.19
CA LEU A 24 -14.18 -3.31 -1.42
C LEU A 24 -14.35 -4.10 -0.14
N GLY A 25 -14.54 -3.43 1.00
CA GLY A 25 -14.63 -4.09 2.30
C GLY A 25 -13.27 -4.46 2.90
N VAL A 26 -12.18 -3.92 2.35
CA VAL A 26 -10.83 -4.19 2.83
C VAL A 26 -10.49 -3.21 3.95
N ARG A 27 -9.89 -3.73 5.02
CA ARG A 27 -9.43 -2.91 6.13
C ARG A 27 -8.14 -2.21 5.71
N ALA A 28 -8.21 -0.90 5.56
CA ALA A 28 -7.10 -0.08 5.07
C ALA A 28 -6.87 1.12 5.97
N GLN A 29 -5.61 1.55 6.10
CA GLN A 29 -5.21 2.66 6.94
C GLN A 29 -4.04 3.38 6.31
N MET A 30 -4.12 4.72 6.23
CA MET A 30 -2.97 5.54 5.85
C MET A 30 -2.04 5.67 7.04
N MET A 31 -0.72 5.63 6.78
CA MET A 31 0.28 5.73 7.83
C MET A 31 1.61 6.21 7.25
N PRO A 32 2.55 6.64 8.11
CA PRO A 32 3.91 6.93 7.64
C PRO A 32 4.58 5.67 7.10
N VAL A 33 5.43 5.85 6.09
CA VAL A 33 6.15 4.73 5.47
C VAL A 33 7.13 4.12 6.47
N PRO A 34 7.14 2.77 6.60
CA PRO A 34 8.12 2.10 7.46
C PRO A 34 9.56 2.39 7.02
N ARG A 35 10.49 2.33 7.98
CA ARG A 35 11.90 2.63 7.73
C ARG A 35 12.54 1.79 6.63
N THR A 36 12.13 0.54 6.52
CA THR A 36 12.70 -0.40 5.54
C THR A 36 12.18 -0.17 4.13
N LEU A 37 11.16 0.67 3.98
CA LEU A 37 10.61 1.06 2.70
C LEU A 37 10.81 2.55 2.49
N SER A 38 10.65 3.00 1.27
CA SER A 38 10.72 4.42 0.95
C SER A 38 9.56 4.82 0.06
N SER A 39 9.22 6.10 0.09
CA SER A 39 8.14 6.64 -0.71
C SER A 39 8.39 8.12 -0.96
N SER A 40 8.02 8.59 -2.14
CA SER A 40 8.20 10.00 -2.51
C SER A 40 7.42 10.94 -1.60
N CYS A 41 6.24 10.54 -1.12
CA CYS A 41 5.41 11.40 -0.28
C CYS A 41 5.48 11.08 1.21
N GLY A 42 6.18 10.02 1.59
CA GLY A 42 6.29 9.63 3.00
C GLY A 42 5.05 8.98 3.60
N THR A 43 4.02 8.76 2.80
CA THR A 43 2.74 8.17 3.25
C THR A 43 2.50 6.88 2.48
N CYS A 44 2.01 5.85 3.20
CA CYS A 44 1.63 4.59 2.58
C CYS A 44 0.23 4.18 3.04
N VAL A 45 -0.30 3.13 2.43
CA VAL A 45 -1.54 2.50 2.87
C VAL A 45 -1.22 1.09 3.31
N ARG A 46 -1.55 0.79 4.56
CA ARG A 46 -1.46 -0.56 5.12
C ARG A 46 -2.83 -1.19 5.04
N TYR A 47 -2.92 -2.40 4.51
CA TYR A 47 -4.21 -3.06 4.39
C TYR A 47 -4.10 -4.56 4.57
N PHE A 48 -5.22 -5.19 4.93
CA PHE A 48 -5.31 -6.61 5.21
C PHE A 48 -6.31 -7.24 4.27
N SER A 49 -5.88 -8.24 3.51
CA SER A 49 -6.72 -8.90 2.52
C SER A 49 -6.18 -10.27 2.18
N GLU A 50 -6.97 -11.07 1.48
CA GLU A 50 -6.52 -12.36 0.96
C GLU A 50 -5.64 -12.20 -0.27
N ALA A 51 -5.72 -11.05 -0.96
CA ALA A 51 -4.97 -10.78 -2.18
C ALA A 51 -4.55 -9.31 -2.19
N PRO A 52 -3.51 -8.93 -2.96
CA PRO A 52 -3.01 -7.56 -2.95
C PRO A 52 -3.93 -6.51 -3.56
N ASN A 53 -4.99 -6.92 -4.27
CA ASN A 53 -5.98 -6.01 -4.85
C ASN A 53 -5.34 -4.93 -5.73
N LEU A 54 -4.47 -5.32 -6.63
CA LEU A 54 -3.71 -4.39 -7.46
C LEU A 54 -4.59 -3.48 -8.31
N ASP A 55 -5.80 -3.94 -8.65
CA ASP A 55 -6.75 -3.15 -9.44
C ASP A 55 -7.30 -1.95 -8.67
N ALA A 56 -7.18 -1.94 -7.35
CA ALA A 56 -7.66 -0.82 -6.52
C ALA A 56 -6.61 0.30 -6.39
N MET A 57 -5.39 0.06 -6.86
CA MET A 57 -4.31 1.03 -6.73
C MET A 57 -4.50 2.21 -7.67
N ASP A 58 -4.32 3.44 -7.16
CA ASP A 58 -4.32 4.64 -7.96
C ASP A 58 -3.11 4.65 -8.91
N VAL A 59 -3.19 5.43 -10.00
CA VAL A 59 -2.15 5.44 -11.03
C VAL A 59 -0.78 5.88 -10.51
N ASP A 60 -0.74 6.66 -9.43
CA ASP A 60 0.51 7.15 -8.84
C ASP A 60 1.09 6.21 -7.77
N VAL A 61 0.66 4.95 -7.76
CA VAL A 61 1.26 3.95 -6.88
C VAL A 61 2.74 3.75 -7.24
N GLU A 62 3.61 3.72 -6.23
CA GLU A 62 5.04 3.43 -6.45
C GLU A 62 5.32 1.94 -6.36
N GLY A 63 4.78 1.29 -5.34
CA GLY A 63 5.00 -0.12 -5.15
C GLY A 63 4.00 -0.73 -4.18
N VAL A 64 3.83 -2.04 -4.30
CA VAL A 64 2.98 -2.81 -3.39
C VAL A 64 3.82 -3.95 -2.83
N TYR A 65 3.80 -4.08 -1.52
CA TYR A 65 4.60 -5.05 -0.79
C TYR A 65 3.72 -5.92 0.08
N GLU A 66 4.11 -7.17 0.25
CA GLU A 66 3.52 -8.03 1.26
C GLU A 66 4.44 -8.04 2.47
N LYS A 67 3.90 -7.76 3.66
CA LYS A 67 4.67 -7.81 4.90
C LYS A 67 4.76 -9.25 5.35
N ILE A 68 5.98 -9.78 5.41
CA ILE A 68 6.23 -11.16 5.79
C ILE A 68 6.38 -11.28 7.31
N ASN A 69 7.14 -10.34 7.91
CA ASN A 69 7.29 -10.23 9.35
C ASN A 69 7.57 -8.76 9.70
N SER A 70 7.97 -8.46 10.93
CA SER A 70 8.10 -7.08 11.40
C SER A 70 9.05 -6.22 10.57
N GLU A 71 10.04 -6.83 9.88
CA GLU A 71 11.05 -6.07 9.13
C GLU A 71 11.19 -6.51 7.68
N ASP A 72 10.56 -7.61 7.27
CA ASP A 72 10.74 -8.16 5.93
C ASP A 72 9.51 -7.95 5.08
N TYR A 73 9.74 -7.43 3.87
CA TYR A 73 8.70 -7.14 2.89
C TYR A 73 9.07 -7.77 1.56
N THR A 74 8.08 -8.33 0.88
CA THR A 74 8.24 -8.86 -0.48
C THR A 74 7.61 -7.89 -1.46
N LEU A 75 8.38 -7.41 -2.42
CA LEU A 75 7.87 -6.55 -3.48
C LEU A 75 7.00 -7.36 -4.42
N LEU A 76 5.74 -6.95 -4.57
CA LEU A 76 4.78 -7.62 -5.45
C LEU A 76 4.60 -6.86 -6.77
N MET A 77 4.68 -5.54 -6.72
CA MET A 77 4.48 -4.71 -7.90
C MET A 77 5.27 -3.42 -7.72
N GLU A 78 5.92 -2.98 -8.77
CA GLU A 78 6.66 -1.72 -8.79
C GLU A 78 6.27 -0.96 -10.05
N ASN A 79 5.89 0.29 -9.87
CA ASN A 79 5.52 1.18 -10.95
C ASN A 79 6.60 2.25 -11.08
N LYS A 80 7.39 2.18 -12.14
CA LYS A 80 8.50 3.11 -12.38
C LYS A 80 8.10 4.26 -13.27
#